data_5513568f51e441f3194e137921c49149
#
_entry.id   5513568f51e441f3194e137921c49149
#
_cell.length_a   1.000
_cell.length_b   1.000
_cell.length_c   1.000
_cell.angle_alpha   90.00
_cell.angle_beta   90.00
_cell.angle_gamma   90.00
#
_symmetry.space_group_name_H-M   'P 1'
#
loop_
_entity.id
_entity.type
_entity.pdbx_description
1 polymer ?
#
loop_
_entity_poly.entity_id
_entity_poly.type
_entity_poly.pdbx_seq_one_letter_code
_entity_poly.pdbx_strand_id
1 'polypeptide(L)' 'MNTDERREQILYTLKQTSTPITGSELANIFKVSRQIIVGDITVLRASGHNIFATPRGYLLPH' A
#
# COMPACT_ATOMS: atom_id res chain seq x y z
N MET A 1 8.74 -7.00 11.57
CA MET A 1 7.41 -7.11 10.95
C MET A 1 7.50 -8.11 9.80
N ASN A 2 6.63 -9.09 9.76
CA ASN A 2 6.62 -10.04 8.66
C ASN A 2 5.78 -9.53 7.48
N THR A 3 5.77 -10.28 6.38
CA THR A 3 5.08 -9.88 5.16
C THR A 3 3.58 -9.69 5.37
N ASP A 4 2.93 -10.59 6.08
CA ASP A 4 1.49 -10.49 6.31
C ASP A 4 1.13 -9.27 7.17
N GLU A 5 1.91 -9.04 8.23
CA GLU A 5 1.74 -7.85 9.06
C GLU A 5 1.95 -6.57 8.26
N ARG A 6 2.98 -6.54 7.41
CA ARG A 6 3.25 -5.36 6.58
C ARG A 6 2.08 -5.08 5.66
N ARG A 7 1.53 -6.11 5.00
CA ARG A 7 0.39 -5.94 4.10
C ARG A 7 -0.85 -5.43 4.84
N GLU A 8 -1.10 -5.95 6.03
CA GLU A 8 -2.21 -5.44 6.86
C GLU A 8 -1.99 -3.98 7.23
N GLN A 9 -0.77 -3.60 7.58
CA GLN A 9 -0.45 -2.23 7.95
C GLN A 9 -0.52 -1.29 6.76
N ILE A 10 -0.17 -1.76 5.56
CA ILE A 10 -0.35 -0.96 4.35
C ILE A 10 -1.83 -0.65 4.15
N LEU A 11 -2.70 -1.66 4.26
CA LEU A 11 -4.15 -1.45 4.15
C LEU A 11 -4.64 -0.45 5.18
N TYR A 12 -4.22 -0.62 6.43
CA TYR A 12 -4.62 0.29 7.50
C TYR A 12 -4.20 1.72 7.17
N THR A 13 -2.96 1.90 6.74
CA THR A 13 -2.43 3.23 6.39
C THR A 13 -3.24 3.86 5.27
N LEU A 14 -3.57 3.09 4.23
CA LEU A 14 -4.37 3.61 3.12
C LEU A 14 -5.79 3.94 3.53
N LYS A 15 -6.36 3.20 4.49
CA LYS A 15 -7.70 3.50 5.00
C LYS A 15 -7.76 4.76 5.83
N GLN A 16 -6.65 5.15 6.44
CA GLN A 16 -6.59 6.32 7.32
C GLN A 16 -6.45 7.64 6.58
N THR A 17 -6.23 7.60 5.28
CA THR A 17 -6.02 8.82 4.50
C THR A 17 -7.00 8.88 3.33
N SER A 18 -7.41 10.09 2.97
CA SER A 18 -8.23 10.34 1.80
C SER A 18 -7.40 10.80 0.59
N THR A 19 -6.09 10.96 0.79
CA THR A 19 -5.19 11.37 -0.29
C THR A 19 -4.27 10.20 -0.67
N PRO A 20 -3.85 10.13 -1.95
CA PRO A 20 -2.96 9.05 -2.37
C PRO A 20 -1.61 9.09 -1.66
N ILE A 21 -1.04 7.91 -1.44
CA ILE A 21 0.30 7.76 -0.87
C ILE A 21 1.14 7.02 -1.91
N THR A 22 2.31 7.58 -2.23
CA THR A 22 3.17 6.98 -3.24
C THR A 22 3.82 5.69 -2.73
N GLY A 23 4.23 4.83 -3.65
CA GLY A 23 4.98 3.63 -3.30
C GLY A 23 6.27 3.96 -2.57
N SER A 24 6.93 5.07 -2.94
CA SER A 24 8.15 5.52 -2.26
C SER A 24 7.87 5.95 -0.82
N GLU A 25 6.77 6.64 -0.59
CA GLU A 25 6.37 7.02 0.77
C GLU A 25 6.07 5.80 1.63
N LEU A 26 5.34 4.84 1.08
CA LEU A 26 5.07 3.58 1.79
C LEU A 26 6.36 2.81 2.07
N ALA A 27 7.28 2.78 1.12
CA ALA A 27 8.57 2.13 1.30
C ALA A 27 9.34 2.77 2.47
N ASN A 28 9.31 4.08 2.58
CA ASN A 28 9.95 4.80 3.69
C ASN A 28 9.27 4.48 5.03
N ILE A 29 7.94 4.46 5.05
CA ILE A 29 7.18 4.17 6.27
C ILE A 29 7.53 2.76 6.78
N PHE A 30 7.54 1.79 5.90
CA PHE A 30 7.74 0.39 6.27
C PHE A 30 9.18 -0.10 6.17
N LYS A 31 10.10 0.78 5.76
CA LYS A 31 11.54 0.51 5.67
C LYS A 31 11.86 -0.69 4.80
N VAL A 32 11.23 -0.73 3.65
CA VAL A 32 11.45 -1.75 2.61
C VAL A 32 11.66 -1.04 1.28
N SER A 33 12.02 -1.79 0.23
CA SER A 33 12.19 -1.23 -1.09
C SER A 33 10.83 -0.90 -1.71
N ARG A 34 10.83 0.03 -2.66
CA ARG A 34 9.62 0.36 -3.42
C ARG A 34 9.09 -0.88 -4.15
N GLN A 35 9.98 -1.74 -4.65
CA GLN A 35 9.58 -2.98 -5.34
C GLN A 35 8.80 -3.91 -4.42
N ILE A 36 9.18 -3.99 -3.15
CA ILE A 36 8.45 -4.79 -2.16
C ILE A 36 7.05 -4.23 -1.97
N ILE A 37 6.91 -2.91 -1.88
CA ILE A 37 5.60 -2.28 -1.76
C ILE A 37 4.74 -2.57 -3.00
N VAL A 38 5.29 -2.45 -4.20
CA VAL A 38 4.57 -2.77 -5.44
C VAL A 38 4.07 -4.22 -5.41
N GLY A 39 4.90 -5.15 -4.96
CA GLY A 39 4.50 -6.54 -4.81
C GLY A 39 3.38 -6.73 -3.78
N ASP A 40 3.49 -6.06 -2.65
CA ASP A 40 2.45 -6.12 -1.61
C ASP A 40 1.12 -5.59 -2.14
N ILE A 41 1.14 -4.46 -2.84
CA ILE A 41 -0.07 -3.88 -3.43
C ILE A 41 -0.69 -4.86 -4.44
N THR A 42 0.14 -5.49 -5.26
CA THR A 42 -0.33 -6.48 -6.25
C THR A 42 -1.07 -7.64 -5.56
N VAL A 43 -0.49 -8.17 -4.48
CA VAL A 43 -1.10 -9.27 -3.72
C VAL A 43 -2.41 -8.81 -3.07
N LEU A 44 -2.43 -7.62 -2.47
CA LEU A 44 -3.63 -7.09 -1.84
C LEU A 44 -4.75 -6.88 -2.84
N ARG A 45 -4.45 -6.39 -4.02
CA ARG A 45 -5.45 -6.22 -5.09
C ARG A 45 -5.97 -7.57 -5.56
N ALA A 46 -5.10 -8.55 -5.71
CA ALA A 46 -5.49 -9.90 -6.09
C ALA A 46 -6.39 -10.54 -5.04
N SER A 47 -6.25 -10.13 -3.78
CA SER A 47 -7.07 -10.62 -2.67
C SER A 47 -8.43 -9.90 -2.54
N GLY A 48 -8.71 -8.97 -3.44
CA GLY A 48 -10.01 -8.30 -3.49
C GLY A 48 -10.05 -6.89 -2.91
N HIS A 49 -8.92 -6.34 -2.49
CA HIS A 49 -8.89 -4.97 -1.99
C HIS A 49 -8.83 -3.99 -3.16
N ASN A 50 -9.71 -2.99 -3.16
CA ASN A 50 -9.84 -2.01 -4.24
C ASN A 50 -8.80 -0.88 -4.12
N ILE A 51 -7.53 -1.24 -4.23
CA ILE A 51 -6.46 -0.25 -4.20
C ILE A 51 -6.26 0.27 -5.62
N PHE A 52 -6.40 1.58 -5.79
CA PHE A 52 -6.18 2.24 -7.09
C PHE A 52 -4.76 2.78 -7.18
N ALA A 53 -4.13 2.55 -8.32
CA ALA A 53 -2.84 3.15 -8.64
C ALA A 53 -3.12 4.42 -9.44
N THR A 54 -2.88 5.58 -8.86
CA THR A 54 -3.10 6.87 -9.51
C THR A 54 -1.75 7.52 -9.81
N PRO A 55 -1.71 8.55 -10.67
CA PRO A 55 -0.46 9.29 -10.89
C PRO A 55 0.12 9.92 -9.62
N ARG A 56 -0.69 10.09 -8.59
CA ARG A 56 -0.26 10.68 -7.31
C ARG A 56 0.06 9.66 -6.24
N GLY A 57 -0.16 8.38 -6.50
CA GLY A 57 0.10 7.31 -5.55
C GLY A 57 -1.05 6.32 -5.45
N TYR A 58 -0.99 5.49 -4.43
CA TYR A 58 -2.01 4.48 -4.17
C TYR A 58 -3.12 5.06 -3.31
N LEU A 59 -4.35 4.66 -3.59
CA LEU A 59 -5.53 5.13 -2.89
C LEU A 59 -6.48 3.95 -2.65
N LEU A 60 -7.00 3.86 -1.43
CA LEU A 60 -8.05 2.90 -1.10
C LEU A 60 -9.31 3.68 -0.76
N PRO A 61 -10.27 3.79 -1.70
CA PRO A 61 -11.50 4.55 -1.45
C PRO A 61 -12.35 3.89 -0.36
N HIS A 62 -13.06 4.71 0.39
CA HIS A 62 -13.98 4.25 1.43
C HIS A 62 -15.29 3.77 0.86
#